data_12bca5c127f27daa24ce14519cadbeb7
#
_entry.id   12bca5c127f27daa24ce14519cadbeb7
#
_cell.length_a   1.000
_cell.length_b   1.000
_cell.length_c   1.000
_cell.angle_alpha   90.00
_cell.angle_beta   90.00
_cell.angle_gamma   90.00
#
_symmetry.space_group_name_H-M   'P 1'
#
loop_
_entity.id
_entity.type
_entity.pdbx_description
1 polymer ?
#
loop_
_entity_poly.entity_id
_entity_poly.type
_entity_poly.pdbx_seq_one_letter_code
_entity_poly.pdbx_strand_id
1 'polypeptide(L)'
;MANGGIIGPTNPVGKIAQPKTTIFIANGTLSTTACTTKVDVTLVAGGGSGGSSLSTCVAGGGGAGGYRVLTCVSVCASSPYPITIGAGGATNTNPATAVSGNNSVAVLDATYTSCAGGGGGTNSDGAPGGSGGGSELNRPSGGGTGTACQGNDGGDSASGQAGGGGGGAGAAGQDGQPGTGGYGGVGACVQSYVTQGGALGAACKLAAGGGGGTNNTPGNPGGAGGAGGGGQGGPSTNPAPGISSGGLEGFALTGSGGGGGGYTPGSPGAAGGSGVAIIKEKGSATSVSGMWSMQDQYDAALTGCWSFASPFGEVNVLVIAGGGGGGGSGGGAGGYQFNTALTLGTGVTYPVVVGGGGTGYPGNYPTTGGTCGVDSTFGGPDIQTITATGGGRGANPGSGGSSAYTGGSGGGGKNNPAPGPVCGAAGDTPALFMTQGNRGGAGTISDNCGVGGGGGAGAAAVDVGCQGAGVGGVGGAGGAGSNAWPGDSTLRAGGGGGRGGYPDPYTRCAPSFPSKGGLGGPGGGGNGVSGHDPAPQPVPLSKTLGYPGTANTGGGGGGGGTNPQPFPDASEGGGAGGPGVVIIQYPGGPAATGGTITPIPGCRTQHEFTATGCIVT
;
A
#
# COMPACT_ATOMS: atom_id res chain seq x y z
N MET A 1 18.44 -11.33 65.91
CA MET A 1 18.13 -11.98 64.62
C MET A 1 17.79 -10.86 63.64
N ALA A 2 18.73 -10.57 62.76
CA ALA A 2 18.53 -9.56 61.75
C ALA A 2 17.52 -10.10 60.71
N ASN A 3 16.39 -9.46 60.62
CA ASN A 3 15.39 -9.76 59.62
C ASN A 3 15.91 -9.24 58.28
N GLY A 4 16.42 -10.15 57.44
CA GLY A 4 16.84 -9.83 56.09
C GLY A 4 15.62 -9.41 55.27
N GLY A 5 15.31 -8.12 55.31
CA GLY A 5 14.28 -7.55 54.44
C GLY A 5 14.66 -7.78 52.97
N ILE A 6 13.81 -8.47 52.25
CA ILE A 6 13.88 -8.53 50.79
C ILE A 6 13.71 -7.09 50.33
N ILE A 7 14.81 -6.49 49.86
CA ILE A 7 14.77 -5.21 49.16
C ILE A 7 14.18 -5.54 47.77
N GLY A 8 12.90 -5.60 47.69
CA GLY A 8 12.23 -5.50 46.40
C GLY A 8 12.50 -4.12 45.79
N PRO A 9 12.38 -3.97 44.50
CA PRO A 9 12.58 -2.66 43.86
C PRO A 9 11.74 -1.61 44.58
N THR A 10 12.34 -0.51 44.93
CA THR A 10 11.80 0.56 45.79
C THR A 10 10.56 1.28 45.24
N ASN A 11 10.04 0.84 44.12
CA ASN A 11 8.75 1.17 43.55
C ASN A 11 8.20 -0.04 42.83
N PRO A 12 7.25 -0.79 43.36
CA PRO A 12 6.42 -1.62 42.52
C PRO A 12 5.64 -0.67 41.60
N VAL A 13 6.16 -0.49 40.39
CA VAL A 13 5.40 0.18 39.35
C VAL A 13 4.22 -0.74 39.08
N GLY A 14 3.05 -0.36 39.58
CA GLY A 14 1.82 -1.05 39.22
C GLY A 14 1.77 -1.17 37.72
N LYS A 15 1.40 -2.33 37.21
CA LYS A 15 1.34 -2.60 35.79
C LYS A 15 0.58 -1.47 35.09
N ILE A 16 1.29 -0.64 34.35
CA ILE A 16 0.70 0.06 33.24
C ILE A 16 0.42 -1.04 32.22
N ALA A 17 -0.83 -1.51 32.11
CA ALA A 17 -1.19 -2.38 31.01
C ALA A 17 -0.81 -1.64 29.73
N GLN A 18 0.13 -2.22 28.97
CA GLN A 18 0.58 -1.58 27.73
C GLN A 18 -0.65 -1.36 26.85
N PRO A 19 -0.80 -0.19 26.22
CA PRO A 19 -1.93 0.08 25.37
C PRO A 19 -1.90 -0.89 24.20
N LYS A 20 -2.83 -1.84 24.19
CA LYS A 20 -3.01 -2.78 23.08
C LYS A 20 -3.93 -2.15 22.05
N THR A 21 -3.49 -2.11 20.79
CA THR A 21 -4.33 -1.68 19.67
C THR A 21 -4.78 -2.91 18.88
N THR A 22 -6.09 -3.06 18.73
CA THR A 22 -6.71 -4.14 17.93
C THR A 22 -7.43 -3.52 16.74
N ILE A 23 -7.18 -4.04 15.54
CA ILE A 23 -7.79 -3.57 14.29
C ILE A 23 -8.73 -4.65 13.77
N PHE A 24 -9.99 -4.28 13.52
CA PHE A 24 -11.01 -5.13 12.92
C PHE A 24 -11.23 -4.72 11.46
N ILE A 25 -10.95 -5.62 10.56
CA ILE A 25 -11.16 -5.47 9.11
C ILE A 25 -12.37 -6.29 8.62
N ALA A 26 -12.97 -7.06 9.51
CA ALA A 26 -14.16 -7.87 9.33
C ALA A 26 -14.88 -7.95 10.69
N ASN A 27 -16.09 -8.51 10.70
CA ASN A 27 -16.82 -8.76 11.92
C ASN A 27 -16.01 -9.60 12.89
N GLY A 28 -16.01 -9.24 14.16
CA GLY A 28 -15.23 -9.92 15.18
C GLY A 28 -15.69 -9.60 16.59
N THR A 29 -14.91 -10.07 17.55
CA THR A 29 -15.15 -9.81 18.97
C THR A 29 -13.90 -9.23 19.61
N LEU A 30 -14.02 -8.05 20.20
CA LEU A 30 -12.96 -7.51 21.05
C LEU A 30 -13.00 -8.26 22.38
N SER A 31 -11.93 -8.96 22.71
CA SER A 31 -11.74 -9.52 24.05
C SER A 31 -10.77 -8.61 24.82
N THR A 32 -11.30 -7.89 25.78
CA THR A 32 -10.51 -6.95 26.59
C THR A 32 -9.56 -7.70 27.53
N THR A 33 -8.40 -7.09 27.79
CA THR A 33 -7.44 -7.65 28.74
C THR A 33 -7.94 -7.51 30.18
N ALA A 34 -7.37 -8.27 31.10
CA ALA A 34 -7.79 -8.33 32.50
C ALA A 34 -7.70 -6.97 33.25
N CYS A 35 -6.95 -6.01 32.71
CA CYS A 35 -6.75 -4.69 33.33
C CYS A 35 -7.35 -3.55 32.51
N THR A 36 -8.06 -3.85 31.42
CA THR A 36 -8.66 -2.84 30.56
C THR A 36 -10.03 -2.42 31.10
N THR A 37 -10.15 -1.17 31.51
CA THR A 37 -11.43 -0.58 31.95
C THR A 37 -11.92 0.52 31.00
N LYS A 38 -11.08 0.97 30.08
CA LYS A 38 -11.40 2.01 29.08
C LYS A 38 -10.71 1.71 27.75
N VAL A 39 -11.41 2.09 26.67
CA VAL A 39 -10.90 2.00 25.30
C VAL A 39 -11.11 3.31 24.56
N ASP A 40 -10.20 3.60 23.62
CA ASP A 40 -10.44 4.58 22.56
C ASP A 40 -10.78 3.83 21.28
N VAL A 41 -11.77 4.31 20.56
CA VAL A 41 -12.28 3.66 19.35
C VAL A 41 -12.29 4.64 18.20
N THR A 42 -11.69 4.25 17.08
CA THR A 42 -11.93 4.86 15.76
C THR A 42 -12.79 3.89 14.97
N LEU A 43 -14.02 4.28 14.64
CA LEU A 43 -15.00 3.45 13.95
C LEU A 43 -15.35 4.09 12.60
N VAL A 44 -15.09 3.36 11.52
CA VAL A 44 -15.35 3.81 10.15
C VAL A 44 -16.32 2.84 9.48
N ALA A 45 -17.38 3.35 8.90
CA ALA A 45 -18.36 2.55 8.16
C ALA A 45 -17.91 2.30 6.71
N GLY A 46 -18.63 1.46 5.97
CA GLY A 46 -18.40 1.26 4.55
C GLY A 46 -18.79 2.49 3.73
N GLY A 47 -17.99 2.85 2.72
CA GLY A 47 -18.28 3.92 1.76
C GLY A 47 -19.36 3.52 0.76
N GLY A 48 -20.03 4.49 0.16
CA GLY A 48 -21.01 4.28 -0.92
C GLY A 48 -20.34 4.00 -2.26
N SER A 49 -21.03 3.31 -3.17
CA SER A 49 -20.57 3.18 -4.56
C SER A 49 -20.77 4.50 -5.32
N GLY A 50 -19.99 4.71 -6.35
CA GLY A 50 -20.30 5.72 -7.36
C GLY A 50 -21.57 5.40 -8.12
N GLY A 51 -22.20 6.42 -8.69
CA GLY A 51 -23.32 6.26 -9.62
C GLY A 51 -22.86 5.69 -10.96
N SER A 52 -23.76 5.02 -11.72
CA SER A 52 -23.51 4.58 -13.09
C SER A 52 -24.02 5.61 -14.10
N SER A 53 -23.34 5.73 -15.24
CA SER A 53 -23.73 6.64 -16.31
C SER A 53 -24.93 6.11 -17.11
N LEU A 54 -25.91 6.97 -17.38
CA LEU A 54 -27.03 6.73 -18.27
C LEU A 54 -26.90 7.57 -19.55
N SER A 55 -26.84 6.91 -20.69
CA SER A 55 -26.87 7.47 -22.06
C SER A 55 -26.10 8.77 -22.32
N THR A 56 -26.46 9.88 -21.72
CA THR A 56 -25.83 11.21 -21.87
C THR A 56 -25.54 11.89 -20.55
N CYS A 57 -25.80 11.20 -19.44
CA CYS A 57 -25.62 11.72 -18.10
C CYS A 57 -24.39 11.13 -17.45
N VAL A 58 -23.66 11.92 -16.69
CA VAL A 58 -22.48 11.51 -15.91
C VAL A 58 -22.84 11.43 -14.44
N ALA A 59 -22.29 10.47 -13.78
CA ALA A 59 -22.70 10.07 -12.44
C ALA A 59 -21.93 10.78 -11.33
N GLY A 60 -22.53 10.91 -10.16
CA GLY A 60 -21.90 11.41 -8.95
C GLY A 60 -20.97 10.40 -8.28
N GLY A 61 -19.98 10.87 -7.55
CA GLY A 61 -19.09 10.05 -6.72
C GLY A 61 -19.80 9.56 -5.45
N GLY A 62 -19.42 8.37 -4.95
CA GLY A 62 -19.93 7.83 -3.69
C GLY A 62 -19.40 8.61 -2.48
N GLY A 63 -20.22 8.77 -1.47
CA GLY A 63 -19.83 9.36 -0.19
C GLY A 63 -19.02 8.38 0.68
N ALA A 64 -18.18 8.90 1.54
CA ALA A 64 -17.46 8.10 2.52
C ALA A 64 -18.38 7.56 3.61
N GLY A 65 -18.01 6.41 4.20
CA GLY A 65 -18.58 5.95 5.46
C GLY A 65 -18.32 6.96 6.57
N GLY A 66 -19.22 7.01 7.55
CA GLY A 66 -19.06 7.86 8.69
C GLY A 66 -17.77 7.54 9.45
N TYR A 67 -17.17 8.55 10.00
CA TYR A 67 -15.95 8.47 10.80
C TYR A 67 -16.25 8.94 12.23
N ARG A 68 -16.10 8.06 13.21
CA ARG A 68 -16.31 8.39 14.62
C ARG A 68 -15.08 8.11 15.45
N VAL A 69 -14.74 9.04 16.31
CA VAL A 69 -13.72 8.88 17.34
C VAL A 69 -14.40 8.93 18.70
N LEU A 70 -14.23 7.88 19.46
CA LEU A 70 -14.74 7.76 20.82
C LEU A 70 -13.55 7.61 21.75
N THR A 71 -13.50 8.41 22.80
CA THR A 71 -12.38 8.40 23.75
C THR A 71 -12.88 7.99 25.13
N CYS A 72 -12.06 7.20 25.83
CA CYS A 72 -12.33 6.80 27.21
C CYS A 72 -13.68 6.06 27.40
N VAL A 73 -14.13 5.29 26.40
CA VAL A 73 -15.32 4.45 26.52
C VAL A 73 -15.08 3.38 27.59
N SER A 74 -16.02 3.23 28.52
CA SER A 74 -15.91 2.26 29.61
C SER A 74 -16.14 0.84 29.11
N VAL A 75 -15.34 -0.09 29.58
CA VAL A 75 -15.49 -1.53 29.28
C VAL A 75 -15.19 -2.34 30.54
N CYS A 76 -15.72 -3.55 30.60
CA CYS A 76 -15.35 -4.51 31.65
C CYS A 76 -14.09 -5.26 31.24
N ALA A 77 -13.21 -5.51 32.19
CA ALA A 77 -12.03 -6.33 31.99
C ALA A 77 -12.42 -7.78 31.61
N SER A 78 -11.59 -8.43 30.81
CA SER A 78 -11.77 -9.83 30.37
C SER A 78 -13.15 -10.13 29.77
N SER A 79 -13.75 -9.16 29.09
CA SER A 79 -15.11 -9.27 28.56
C SER A 79 -15.12 -9.21 27.03
N PRO A 80 -16.01 -9.98 26.37
CA PRO A 80 -16.16 -9.94 24.91
C PRO A 80 -17.13 -8.84 24.48
N TYR A 81 -16.77 -8.12 23.40
CA TYR A 81 -17.57 -7.06 22.81
C TYR A 81 -17.68 -7.25 21.31
N PRO A 82 -18.89 -7.43 20.74
CA PRO A 82 -19.04 -7.63 19.30
C PRO A 82 -18.75 -6.34 18.51
N ILE A 83 -17.99 -6.50 17.45
CA ILE A 83 -17.65 -5.45 16.50
C ILE A 83 -18.13 -5.88 15.11
N THR A 84 -18.94 -5.06 14.47
CA THR A 84 -19.41 -5.27 13.10
C THR A 84 -18.77 -4.24 12.19
N ILE A 85 -18.22 -4.70 11.07
CA ILE A 85 -17.58 -3.85 10.05
C ILE A 85 -18.49 -3.77 8.83
N GLY A 86 -18.81 -2.54 8.43
CA GLY A 86 -19.65 -2.28 7.28
C GLY A 86 -18.92 -2.56 5.97
N ALA A 87 -19.54 -3.33 5.07
CA ALA A 87 -19.06 -3.47 3.71
C ALA A 87 -19.27 -2.17 2.92
N GLY A 88 -18.42 -1.91 1.93
CA GLY A 88 -18.65 -0.85 0.95
C GLY A 88 -19.84 -1.17 0.05
N GLY A 89 -20.43 -0.14 -0.55
CA GLY A 89 -21.45 -0.29 -1.59
C GLY A 89 -20.88 -1.02 -2.79
N ALA A 90 -21.61 -2.00 -3.33
CA ALA A 90 -21.17 -2.79 -4.47
C ALA A 90 -21.08 -1.95 -5.76
N THR A 91 -20.23 -2.37 -6.70
CA THR A 91 -20.14 -1.79 -8.04
C THR A 91 -21.53 -1.66 -8.69
N ASN A 92 -21.83 -0.50 -9.19
CA ASN A 92 -23.10 -0.24 -9.87
C ASN A 92 -22.95 -0.37 -11.39
N THR A 93 -23.44 -1.46 -11.96
CA THR A 93 -23.38 -1.76 -13.41
C THR A 93 -24.70 -1.49 -14.16
N ASN A 94 -25.77 -1.17 -13.44
CA ASN A 94 -27.12 -1.00 -14.00
C ASN A 94 -27.59 0.44 -13.75
N PRO A 95 -28.51 1.00 -14.59
CA PRO A 95 -29.14 2.30 -14.35
C PRO A 95 -29.93 2.39 -13.03
N ALA A 96 -29.81 1.41 -12.17
CA ALA A 96 -30.33 1.45 -10.81
C ALA A 96 -29.56 2.43 -9.92
N THR A 97 -30.18 2.88 -8.87
CA THR A 97 -29.60 3.73 -7.82
C THR A 97 -28.29 3.15 -7.30
N ALA A 98 -27.28 3.99 -7.16
CA ALA A 98 -26.02 3.56 -6.53
C ALA A 98 -26.26 3.04 -5.10
N VAL A 99 -25.43 2.10 -4.69
CA VAL A 99 -25.60 1.38 -3.43
C VAL A 99 -24.83 2.10 -2.31
N SER A 100 -25.53 2.53 -1.28
CA SER A 100 -24.90 2.99 -0.05
C SER A 100 -24.09 1.84 0.58
N GLY A 101 -23.05 2.17 1.35
CA GLY A 101 -22.34 1.19 2.14
C GLY A 101 -23.18 0.61 3.27
N ASN A 102 -22.54 -0.12 4.17
CA ASN A 102 -23.15 -0.63 5.40
C ASN A 102 -22.55 0.03 6.64
N ASN A 103 -23.34 0.10 7.71
CA ASN A 103 -22.91 0.64 8.99
C ASN A 103 -21.81 -0.22 9.62
N SER A 104 -20.89 0.42 10.33
CA SER A 104 -20.04 -0.26 11.31
C SER A 104 -20.59 -0.02 12.72
N VAL A 105 -20.55 -1.06 13.56
CA VAL A 105 -21.12 -1.01 14.89
C VAL A 105 -20.14 -1.58 15.91
N ALA A 106 -19.95 -0.86 17.02
CA ALA A 106 -19.26 -1.35 18.20
C ALA A 106 -20.24 -1.39 19.38
N VAL A 107 -20.45 -2.56 19.94
CA VAL A 107 -21.31 -2.73 21.12
C VAL A 107 -20.40 -2.82 22.35
N LEU A 108 -20.30 -1.73 23.10
CA LEU A 108 -19.43 -1.59 24.28
C LEU A 108 -20.31 -1.35 25.52
N ASP A 109 -20.10 -0.26 26.27
CA ASP A 109 -21.04 0.20 27.32
C ASP A 109 -22.36 0.70 26.73
N ALA A 110 -22.33 1.12 25.48
CA ALA A 110 -23.45 1.46 24.64
C ALA A 110 -23.22 0.95 23.20
N THR A 111 -24.27 1.01 22.39
CA THR A 111 -24.13 0.71 20.95
C THR A 111 -23.70 1.97 20.21
N TYR A 112 -22.51 1.91 19.60
CA TYR A 112 -21.94 2.98 18.78
C TYR A 112 -22.02 2.59 17.32
N THR A 113 -22.74 3.39 16.53
CA THR A 113 -22.91 3.15 15.09
C THR A 113 -22.23 4.26 14.30
N SER A 114 -21.40 3.89 13.37
CA SER A 114 -20.93 4.74 12.28
C SER A 114 -21.82 4.49 11.07
N CYS A 115 -22.38 5.57 10.49
CA CYS A 115 -23.34 5.48 9.41
C CYS A 115 -22.66 5.16 8.08
N ALA A 116 -23.28 4.32 7.27
CA ALA A 116 -22.84 4.00 5.93
C ALA A 116 -22.68 5.25 5.05
N GLY A 117 -21.72 5.25 4.11
CA GLY A 117 -21.60 6.29 3.10
C GLY A 117 -22.73 6.25 2.08
N GLY A 118 -23.17 7.41 1.64
CA GLY A 118 -24.25 7.55 0.63
C GLY A 118 -23.76 7.16 -0.77
N GLY A 119 -24.60 6.48 -1.55
CA GLY A 119 -24.33 6.21 -2.97
C GLY A 119 -24.35 7.48 -3.82
N GLY A 120 -23.53 7.55 -4.87
CA GLY A 120 -23.52 8.64 -5.84
C GLY A 120 -24.80 8.68 -6.70
N GLY A 121 -25.18 9.85 -7.19
CA GLY A 121 -26.36 10.02 -8.04
C GLY A 121 -26.27 9.22 -9.35
N THR A 122 -27.36 8.50 -9.68
CA THR A 122 -27.62 7.85 -10.97
C THR A 122 -29.03 8.23 -11.37
N ASN A 123 -29.23 9.15 -12.28
CA ASN A 123 -30.52 9.78 -12.59
C ASN A 123 -31.29 10.27 -11.35
N SER A 124 -30.53 10.65 -10.32
CA SER A 124 -31.02 11.01 -8.99
C SER A 124 -30.06 11.94 -8.28
N ASP A 125 -30.51 12.49 -7.18
CA ASP A 125 -29.66 13.14 -6.20
C ASP A 125 -28.70 12.11 -5.58
N GLY A 126 -27.59 12.58 -5.03
CA GLY A 126 -26.72 11.76 -4.20
C GLY A 126 -27.46 11.30 -2.93
N ALA A 127 -27.23 10.06 -2.51
CA ALA A 127 -27.86 9.55 -1.30
C ALA A 127 -27.24 10.15 -0.03
N PRO A 128 -28.04 10.41 1.02
CA PRO A 128 -27.50 10.79 2.31
C PRO A 128 -26.77 9.62 2.96
N GLY A 129 -25.83 9.93 3.86
CA GLY A 129 -25.07 8.89 4.56
C GLY A 129 -24.19 9.42 5.68
N GLY A 130 -23.22 8.64 6.14
CA GLY A 130 -22.14 9.12 7.00
C GLY A 130 -21.48 10.35 6.38
N SER A 131 -21.06 10.23 5.12
CA SER A 131 -20.90 11.34 4.18
C SER A 131 -21.84 11.13 3.00
N GLY A 132 -22.34 12.20 2.43
CA GLY A 132 -23.30 12.16 1.31
C GLY A 132 -22.64 11.83 -0.02
N GLY A 133 -23.37 11.18 -0.93
CA GLY A 133 -22.95 10.98 -2.33
C GLY A 133 -23.04 12.28 -3.14
N GLY A 134 -22.21 12.42 -4.18
CA GLY A 134 -22.30 13.51 -5.13
C GLY A 134 -23.52 13.36 -6.06
N SER A 135 -24.04 14.47 -6.57
CA SER A 135 -25.19 14.46 -7.47
C SER A 135 -24.81 14.08 -8.91
N GLU A 136 -25.79 13.60 -9.64
CA GLU A 136 -25.70 13.36 -11.08
C GLU A 136 -25.88 14.67 -11.86
N LEU A 137 -25.40 14.65 -13.11
CA LEU A 137 -25.66 15.70 -14.12
C LEU A 137 -27.14 16.14 -14.15
N ASN A 138 -27.41 17.41 -14.29
CA ASN A 138 -28.74 18.02 -14.26
C ASN A 138 -29.43 18.09 -12.87
N ARG A 139 -28.73 17.88 -11.80
CA ARG A 139 -29.19 18.04 -10.40
C ARG A 139 -28.36 19.09 -9.68
N PRO A 140 -28.51 20.39 -9.99
CA PRO A 140 -27.60 21.45 -9.51
C PRO A 140 -27.70 21.76 -7.99
N SER A 141 -28.47 21.00 -7.24
CA SER A 141 -28.57 21.08 -5.77
C SER A 141 -28.89 19.72 -5.15
N GLY A 142 -28.38 18.65 -5.75
CA GLY A 142 -28.71 17.28 -5.40
C GLY A 142 -27.60 16.52 -4.69
N GLY A 143 -26.56 17.14 -4.18
CA GLY A 143 -25.58 16.49 -3.33
C GLY A 143 -26.22 15.90 -2.07
N GLY A 144 -25.92 14.62 -1.75
CA GLY A 144 -26.45 13.95 -0.55
C GLY A 144 -25.94 14.61 0.73
N THR A 145 -26.76 14.62 1.77
CA THR A 145 -26.35 15.18 3.07
C THR A 145 -25.50 14.20 3.87
N GLY A 146 -24.46 14.72 4.55
CA GLY A 146 -23.67 13.99 5.51
C GLY A 146 -24.32 13.96 6.91
N THR A 147 -24.06 12.91 7.65
CA THR A 147 -24.47 12.83 9.05
C THR A 147 -23.59 13.71 9.91
N ALA A 148 -24.20 14.60 10.69
CA ALA A 148 -23.48 15.48 11.60
C ALA A 148 -22.49 14.72 12.50
N CYS A 149 -21.27 15.26 12.65
CA CYS A 149 -20.17 14.68 13.42
C CYS A 149 -19.65 13.32 12.90
N GLN A 150 -20.04 12.91 11.69
CA GLN A 150 -19.52 11.68 11.08
C GLN A 150 -18.97 11.89 9.67
N GLY A 151 -19.43 12.93 8.96
CA GLY A 151 -18.97 13.26 7.61
C GLY A 151 -19.63 14.51 7.08
N ASN A 152 -19.41 14.80 5.81
CA ASN A 152 -19.84 16.01 5.14
C ASN A 152 -20.70 15.70 3.90
N ASP A 153 -21.34 16.72 3.37
CA ASP A 153 -22.21 16.63 2.21
C ASP A 153 -21.42 16.27 0.94
N GLY A 154 -22.10 15.65 0.00
CA GLY A 154 -21.62 15.50 -1.37
C GLY A 154 -21.73 16.81 -2.14
N GLY A 155 -20.94 16.94 -3.21
CA GLY A 155 -20.98 18.08 -4.12
C GLY A 155 -22.14 18.01 -5.09
N ASP A 156 -22.56 19.19 -5.56
CA ASP A 156 -23.58 19.36 -6.59
C ASP A 156 -23.01 19.14 -8.01
N SER A 157 -23.85 18.88 -8.96
CA SER A 157 -23.46 18.81 -10.37
C SER A 157 -23.41 20.19 -11.02
N ALA A 158 -22.48 20.36 -11.97
CA ALA A 158 -22.57 21.48 -12.91
C ALA A 158 -23.62 21.21 -13.99
N SER A 159 -24.47 22.20 -14.30
CA SER A 159 -25.47 22.07 -15.36
C SER A 159 -24.83 21.62 -16.69
N GLY A 160 -25.20 20.43 -17.15
CA GLY A 160 -24.85 19.89 -18.45
C GLY A 160 -23.48 19.27 -18.64
N GLN A 161 -22.57 19.16 -17.64
CA GLN A 161 -21.18 18.76 -17.94
C GLN A 161 -20.46 17.85 -16.94
N ALA A 162 -20.78 17.84 -15.65
CA ALA A 162 -20.03 17.03 -14.69
C ALA A 162 -20.85 16.67 -13.46
N GLY A 163 -20.65 15.45 -12.94
CA GLY A 163 -21.20 14.99 -11.68
C GLY A 163 -20.44 15.56 -10.48
N GLY A 164 -21.13 15.72 -9.35
CA GLY A 164 -20.54 16.16 -8.08
C GLY A 164 -19.66 15.08 -7.46
N GLY A 165 -18.67 15.46 -6.67
CA GLY A 165 -17.86 14.55 -5.86
C GLY A 165 -18.61 14.11 -4.60
N GLY A 166 -18.35 12.89 -4.10
CA GLY A 166 -18.88 12.42 -2.81
C GLY A 166 -18.22 13.15 -1.63
N GLY A 167 -18.95 13.32 -0.55
CA GLY A 167 -18.43 13.89 0.70
C GLY A 167 -17.42 12.97 1.36
N GLY A 168 -16.46 13.55 2.05
CA GLY A 168 -15.49 12.87 2.90
C GLY A 168 -15.69 13.20 4.37
N ALA A 169 -15.05 12.47 5.25
CA ALA A 169 -15.15 12.75 6.68
C ALA A 169 -14.47 14.07 7.10
N GLY A 170 -13.46 14.52 6.34
CA GLY A 170 -12.73 15.76 6.64
C GLY A 170 -13.19 17.00 5.88
N ALA A 171 -13.87 16.84 4.74
CA ALA A 171 -14.43 17.94 3.95
C ALA A 171 -15.57 17.47 3.06
N ALA A 172 -16.43 18.41 2.64
CA ALA A 172 -17.46 18.15 1.65
C ALA A 172 -16.86 17.77 0.28
N GLY A 173 -17.66 17.07 -0.53
CA GLY A 173 -17.36 16.87 -1.94
C GLY A 173 -17.42 18.19 -2.69
N GLN A 174 -16.63 18.33 -3.74
CA GLN A 174 -16.64 19.51 -4.59
C GLN A 174 -17.72 19.38 -5.66
N ASP A 175 -18.28 20.52 -6.02
CA ASP A 175 -19.21 20.59 -7.13
C ASP A 175 -18.52 20.27 -8.45
N GLY A 176 -19.25 19.62 -9.35
CA GLY A 176 -18.80 19.47 -10.71
C GLY A 176 -18.57 20.83 -11.36
N GLN A 177 -17.51 20.95 -12.15
CA GLN A 177 -17.20 22.14 -12.91
C GLN A 177 -17.33 21.86 -14.41
N PRO A 178 -17.59 22.88 -15.26
CA PRO A 178 -17.59 22.68 -16.70
C PRO A 178 -16.31 21.98 -17.17
N GLY A 179 -16.45 20.74 -17.63
CA GLY A 179 -15.34 19.93 -18.13
C GLY A 179 -14.54 19.15 -17.09
N THR A 180 -14.87 19.22 -15.80
CA THR A 180 -14.14 18.45 -14.76
C THR A 180 -15.11 17.92 -13.72
N GLY A 181 -15.09 16.60 -13.46
CA GLY A 181 -15.87 15.99 -12.37
C GLY A 181 -15.53 16.61 -11.03
N GLY A 182 -16.52 16.75 -10.15
CA GLY A 182 -16.31 17.23 -8.79
C GLY A 182 -15.31 16.34 -8.03
N TYR A 183 -14.39 16.91 -7.30
CA TYR A 183 -13.42 16.13 -6.52
C TYR A 183 -14.08 15.58 -5.26
N GLY A 184 -13.72 14.37 -4.91
CA GLY A 184 -14.14 13.77 -3.65
C GLY A 184 -13.60 14.54 -2.43
N GLY A 185 -14.44 14.64 -1.39
CA GLY A 185 -14.05 15.26 -0.13
C GLY A 185 -12.91 14.50 0.54
N VAL A 186 -11.96 15.21 1.13
CA VAL A 186 -10.83 14.59 1.83
C VAL A 186 -11.32 13.83 3.06
N GLY A 187 -10.61 12.74 3.41
CA GLY A 187 -10.84 11.97 4.62
C GLY A 187 -10.40 12.69 5.90
N ALA A 188 -10.84 12.19 7.04
CA ALA A 188 -10.41 12.66 8.34
C ALA A 188 -9.03 12.08 8.72
N CYS A 189 -8.23 12.89 9.42
CA CYS A 189 -6.95 12.44 9.96
C CYS A 189 -7.16 11.36 11.01
N VAL A 190 -6.37 10.31 10.94
CA VAL A 190 -6.37 9.24 11.91
C VAL A 190 -5.77 9.73 13.23
N GLN A 191 -6.32 9.28 14.35
CA GLN A 191 -5.78 9.63 15.66
C GLN A 191 -4.35 9.11 15.83
N SER A 192 -3.52 9.84 16.57
CA SER A 192 -2.09 9.52 16.75
C SER A 192 -1.82 8.10 17.26
N TYR A 193 -2.74 7.52 18.04
CA TYR A 193 -2.60 6.15 18.53
C TYR A 193 -2.79 5.09 17.43
N VAL A 194 -3.37 5.44 16.31
CA VAL A 194 -3.55 4.55 15.16
C VAL A 194 -2.26 4.42 14.35
N THR A 195 -1.46 5.47 14.30
CA THR A 195 -0.16 5.46 13.60
C THR A 195 0.86 4.55 14.27
N GLN A 196 0.70 4.29 15.56
CA GLN A 196 1.56 3.34 16.30
C GLN A 196 1.23 1.88 16.02
N GLY A 197 0.10 1.59 15.35
CA GLY A 197 -0.32 0.24 14.96
C GLY A 197 0.06 -0.19 13.55
N GLY A 198 0.84 0.58 12.81
CA GLY A 198 1.46 0.15 11.53
C GLY A 198 0.51 -0.13 10.36
N ALA A 199 -0.74 0.32 10.39
CA ALA A 199 -1.73 -0.17 9.43
C ALA A 199 -2.32 0.89 8.47
N LEU A 200 -2.01 2.17 8.64
CA LEU A 200 -2.64 3.23 7.85
C LEU A 200 -1.56 4.08 7.19
N GLY A 201 -1.46 3.97 5.88
CA GLY A 201 -0.41 4.55 5.05
C GLY A 201 -0.09 6.04 5.28
N ALA A 202 0.95 6.54 4.66
CA ALA A 202 1.54 7.88 4.79
C ALA A 202 0.54 9.06 4.62
N ALA A 203 -0.67 8.81 4.13
CA ALA A 203 -1.74 9.81 4.04
C ALA A 203 -2.45 10.09 5.38
N CYS A 204 -2.28 9.27 6.42
CA CYS A 204 -2.90 9.40 7.75
C CYS A 204 -4.39 9.80 7.73
N LYS A 205 -5.14 9.41 6.70
CA LYS A 205 -6.54 9.79 6.50
C LYS A 205 -7.40 8.59 6.12
N LEU A 206 -8.65 8.59 6.61
CA LEU A 206 -9.67 7.59 6.32
C LEU A 206 -10.97 8.28 5.89
N ALA A 207 -11.87 7.51 5.28
CA ALA A 207 -13.19 7.96 4.90
C ALA A 207 -13.17 9.17 3.95
N ALA A 208 -12.56 9.00 2.78
CA ALA A 208 -12.54 10.00 1.71
C ALA A 208 -13.67 9.75 0.69
N GLY A 209 -14.22 10.80 0.11
CA GLY A 209 -15.24 10.71 -0.93
C GLY A 209 -14.69 10.30 -2.28
N GLY A 210 -15.52 9.69 -3.13
CA GLY A 210 -15.20 9.40 -4.53
C GLY A 210 -15.37 10.63 -5.43
N GLY A 211 -14.64 10.70 -6.54
CA GLY A 211 -14.78 11.75 -7.55
C GLY A 211 -15.99 11.54 -8.46
N GLY A 212 -16.60 12.61 -8.95
CA GLY A 212 -17.66 12.57 -9.95
C GLY A 212 -17.14 12.30 -11.37
N GLY A 213 -17.97 11.71 -12.24
CA GLY A 213 -17.67 11.52 -13.65
C GLY A 213 -17.71 12.83 -14.45
N THR A 214 -17.18 12.82 -15.69
CA THR A 214 -17.27 13.96 -16.63
C THR A 214 -17.90 13.58 -17.96
N ASN A 215 -18.44 14.60 -18.65
CA ASN A 215 -19.05 14.44 -19.95
C ASN A 215 -18.08 14.64 -21.12
N ASN A 216 -18.62 14.46 -22.30
CA ASN A 216 -18.15 14.35 -23.68
C ASN A 216 -17.11 15.36 -24.24
N THR A 217 -16.36 16.09 -23.44
CA THR A 217 -15.27 16.91 -23.99
C THR A 217 -13.97 16.09 -23.99
N PRO A 218 -13.37 15.77 -25.12
CA PRO A 218 -12.17 14.98 -25.23
C PRO A 218 -11.04 15.50 -24.35
N GLY A 219 -10.45 14.62 -23.53
CA GLY A 219 -9.33 14.96 -22.66
C GLY A 219 -9.69 15.41 -21.24
N ASN A 220 -10.98 15.52 -20.90
CA ASN A 220 -11.40 15.88 -19.55
C ASN A 220 -11.31 14.70 -18.57
N PRO A 221 -10.58 14.83 -17.48
CA PRO A 221 -10.47 13.79 -16.47
C PRO A 221 -11.71 13.79 -15.57
N GLY A 222 -12.10 12.62 -15.10
CA GLY A 222 -13.03 12.51 -13.98
C GLY A 222 -12.45 13.20 -12.73
N GLY A 223 -13.31 13.57 -11.82
CA GLY A 223 -12.91 14.15 -10.55
C GLY A 223 -11.97 13.23 -9.80
N ALA A 224 -10.89 13.77 -9.21
CA ALA A 224 -10.01 12.98 -8.37
C ALA A 224 -10.76 12.52 -7.10
N GLY A 225 -10.51 11.31 -6.66
CA GLY A 225 -10.94 10.84 -5.35
C GLY A 225 -10.27 11.64 -4.22
N GLY A 226 -10.95 11.80 -3.11
CA GLY A 226 -10.44 12.50 -1.95
C GLY A 226 -9.22 11.81 -1.34
N ALA A 227 -8.27 12.58 -0.80
CA ALA A 227 -7.13 12.02 -0.08
C ALA A 227 -7.59 11.22 1.15
N GLY A 228 -7.22 9.96 1.23
CA GLY A 228 -7.69 8.99 2.24
C GLY A 228 -8.39 7.78 1.62
N GLY A 229 -8.18 7.55 0.31
CA GLY A 229 -8.60 6.34 -0.39
C GLY A 229 -9.83 6.48 -1.30
N GLY A 230 -10.29 7.70 -1.59
CA GLY A 230 -11.43 7.91 -2.51
C GLY A 230 -11.13 7.45 -3.93
N GLY A 231 -12.10 6.79 -4.58
CA GLY A 231 -11.99 6.38 -5.97
C GLY A 231 -12.11 7.56 -6.94
N GLN A 232 -11.34 7.57 -8.02
CA GLN A 232 -11.42 8.60 -9.06
C GLN A 232 -12.65 8.38 -9.95
N GLY A 233 -13.31 9.46 -10.35
CA GLY A 233 -14.40 9.42 -11.33
C GLY A 233 -13.96 9.05 -12.75
N GLY A 234 -14.89 8.52 -13.54
CA GLY A 234 -14.66 8.14 -14.90
C GLY A 234 -14.44 9.33 -15.84
N PRO A 235 -13.52 9.22 -16.83
CA PRO A 235 -13.20 10.28 -17.79
C PRO A 235 -14.29 10.44 -18.88
N SER A 236 -14.19 11.55 -19.63
CA SER A 236 -15.15 11.99 -20.64
C SER A 236 -15.10 11.24 -21.95
N THR A 237 -13.95 10.71 -22.35
CA THR A 237 -13.80 10.09 -23.67
C THR A 237 -13.82 8.58 -23.58
N ASN A 238 -14.38 7.99 -24.66
CA ASN A 238 -14.10 6.60 -24.98
C ASN A 238 -12.58 6.45 -25.08
N PRO A 239 -11.91 5.93 -24.07
CA PRO A 239 -10.49 5.65 -24.19
C PRO A 239 -10.33 4.62 -25.29
N ALA A 240 -9.13 4.51 -25.86
CA ALA A 240 -8.81 3.48 -26.86
C ALA A 240 -9.43 2.13 -26.47
N PRO A 241 -9.81 1.25 -27.42
CA PRO A 241 -10.49 0.01 -27.14
C PRO A 241 -9.84 -0.76 -26.01
N GLY A 242 -10.56 -0.97 -24.90
CA GLY A 242 -10.07 -1.71 -23.74
C GLY A 242 -9.90 -0.91 -22.43
N ILE A 243 -10.09 0.41 -22.43
CA ILE A 243 -10.11 1.20 -21.20
C ILE A 243 -11.58 1.56 -20.86
N SER A 244 -12.02 1.19 -19.68
CA SER A 244 -13.37 1.50 -19.19
C SER A 244 -13.46 2.97 -18.79
N SER A 245 -14.54 3.65 -19.20
CA SER A 245 -14.91 4.97 -18.68
C SER A 245 -15.59 4.90 -17.29
N GLY A 246 -15.55 3.73 -16.64
CA GLY A 246 -16.01 3.54 -15.27
C GLY A 246 -15.17 4.29 -14.25
N GLY A 247 -15.77 4.57 -13.09
CA GLY A 247 -15.04 5.08 -11.94
C GLY A 247 -14.03 4.06 -11.39
N LEU A 248 -13.14 4.51 -10.53
CA LEU A 248 -12.23 3.65 -9.75
C LEU A 248 -12.81 3.37 -8.36
N GLU A 249 -12.50 2.19 -7.84
CA GLU A 249 -12.97 1.77 -6.52
C GLU A 249 -12.40 2.63 -5.39
N GLY A 250 -13.18 2.81 -4.34
CA GLY A 250 -12.70 3.31 -3.07
C GLY A 250 -11.79 2.25 -2.41
N PHE A 251 -10.70 2.68 -1.77
CA PHE A 251 -9.76 1.74 -1.15
C PHE A 251 -10.44 0.94 -0.04
N ALA A 252 -10.27 -0.36 -0.10
CA ALA A 252 -10.76 -1.26 0.94
C ALA A 252 -10.19 -0.86 2.32
N LEU A 253 -10.96 -1.13 3.38
CA LEU A 253 -10.59 -0.88 4.78
C LEU A 253 -10.39 0.60 5.14
N THR A 254 -10.79 1.51 4.26
CA THR A 254 -10.72 2.95 4.52
C THR A 254 -12.08 3.59 4.69
N GLY A 255 -13.16 2.88 4.36
CA GLY A 255 -14.52 3.44 4.32
C GLY A 255 -14.72 4.49 3.22
N SER A 256 -13.89 4.50 2.18
CA SER A 256 -13.90 5.54 1.15
C SER A 256 -14.94 5.27 0.08
N GLY A 257 -15.47 6.34 -0.50
CA GLY A 257 -16.44 6.27 -1.60
C GLY A 257 -15.82 5.86 -2.93
N GLY A 258 -16.59 5.16 -3.77
CA GLY A 258 -16.21 4.81 -5.15
C GLY A 258 -16.44 5.96 -6.13
N GLY A 259 -15.66 5.99 -7.23
CA GLY A 259 -15.81 7.00 -8.30
C GLY A 259 -17.06 6.80 -9.15
N GLY A 260 -17.69 7.89 -9.58
CA GLY A 260 -18.83 7.89 -10.50
C GLY A 260 -18.44 7.53 -11.93
N GLY A 261 -19.36 6.93 -12.70
CA GLY A 261 -19.14 6.60 -14.12
C GLY A 261 -19.06 7.84 -15.00
N GLY A 262 -18.19 7.80 -16.04
CA GLY A 262 -18.03 8.84 -17.04
C GLY A 262 -19.09 8.76 -18.16
N TYR A 263 -18.93 9.57 -19.20
CA TYR A 263 -19.93 9.82 -20.25
C TYR A 263 -20.36 8.61 -21.09
N THR A 264 -19.60 7.56 -21.21
CA THR A 264 -19.99 6.41 -22.04
C THR A 264 -21.22 5.72 -21.45
N PRO A 265 -22.29 5.52 -22.25
CA PRO A 265 -23.49 4.82 -21.78
C PRO A 265 -23.17 3.48 -21.15
N GLY A 266 -23.70 3.24 -19.97
CA GLY A 266 -23.45 2.01 -19.22
C GLY A 266 -22.11 1.97 -18.48
N SER A 267 -21.36 3.09 -18.40
CA SER A 267 -20.15 3.16 -17.58
C SER A 267 -20.49 2.92 -16.11
N PRO A 268 -19.89 1.89 -15.50
CA PRO A 268 -20.21 1.54 -14.12
C PRO A 268 -19.68 2.60 -13.14
N GLY A 269 -20.44 2.81 -12.10
CA GLY A 269 -19.94 3.42 -10.89
C GLY A 269 -19.17 2.37 -10.08
N ALA A 270 -18.05 2.75 -9.49
CA ALA A 270 -17.17 1.84 -8.78
C ALA A 270 -17.64 1.56 -7.35
N ALA A 271 -17.21 0.43 -6.80
CA ALA A 271 -17.52 0.05 -5.43
C ALA A 271 -16.92 1.02 -4.40
N GLY A 272 -17.60 1.18 -3.28
CA GLY A 272 -17.03 1.82 -2.10
C GLY A 272 -16.11 0.87 -1.33
N GLY A 273 -15.17 1.41 -0.57
CA GLY A 273 -14.29 0.65 0.31
C GLY A 273 -15.01 0.19 1.58
N SER A 274 -14.65 -0.98 2.09
CA SER A 274 -15.14 -1.45 3.39
C SER A 274 -14.65 -0.56 4.54
N GLY A 275 -15.39 -0.56 5.65
CA GLY A 275 -15.02 0.13 6.88
C GLY A 275 -13.91 -0.57 7.66
N VAL A 276 -13.59 0.00 8.81
CA VAL A 276 -12.58 -0.51 9.75
C VAL A 276 -12.91 -0.05 11.17
N ALA A 277 -12.60 -0.85 12.18
CA ALA A 277 -12.60 -0.40 13.56
C ALA A 277 -11.22 -0.57 14.17
N ILE A 278 -10.73 0.48 14.82
CA ILE A 278 -9.43 0.51 15.48
C ILE A 278 -9.67 0.82 16.94
N ILE A 279 -9.31 -0.10 17.82
CA ILE A 279 -9.61 -0.01 19.24
C ILE A 279 -8.30 -0.07 20.03
N LYS A 280 -8.03 0.98 20.78
CA LYS A 280 -6.90 1.07 21.69
C LYS A 280 -7.37 0.86 23.12
N GLU A 281 -6.95 -0.24 23.70
CA GLU A 281 -7.16 -0.50 25.12
C GLU A 281 -6.28 0.43 25.95
N LYS A 282 -6.90 1.18 26.85
CA LYS A 282 -6.16 1.99 27.83
C LYS A 282 -5.90 1.13 29.04
N GLY A 283 -4.64 0.88 29.31
CA GLY A 283 -4.26 0.25 30.56
C GLY A 283 -4.67 1.12 31.72
N SER A 284 -5.38 0.56 32.70
CA SER A 284 -5.57 1.23 33.98
C SER A 284 -4.23 1.28 34.70
N ALA A 285 -3.70 2.48 34.88
CA ALA A 285 -2.69 2.71 35.88
C ALA A 285 -3.37 2.63 37.25
N THR A 286 -3.51 1.47 37.82
CA THR A 286 -3.73 1.36 39.24
C THR A 286 -2.38 1.65 39.91
N SER A 287 -2.19 2.93 40.28
CA SER A 287 -1.12 3.28 41.23
C SER A 287 -1.46 2.62 42.57
N VAL A 288 -0.91 1.46 42.81
CA VAL A 288 -1.00 0.83 44.12
C VAL A 288 0.26 1.20 44.86
N SER A 289 0.15 2.26 45.66
CA SER A 289 1.13 2.55 46.68
C SER A 289 0.84 1.64 47.88
N GLY A 290 1.70 0.70 48.16
CA GLY A 290 1.55 -0.20 49.31
C GLY A 290 2.47 -1.40 49.23
N MET A 291 2.68 -2.08 50.37
CA MET A 291 3.33 -3.38 50.40
C MET A 291 2.35 -4.45 49.89
N TRP A 292 2.70 -5.12 48.83
CA TRP A 292 1.92 -6.24 48.30
C TRP A 292 2.30 -7.52 48.98
N SER A 293 1.31 -8.33 49.35
CA SER A 293 1.59 -9.68 49.80
C SER A 293 2.17 -10.54 48.67
N MET A 294 2.91 -11.58 49.00
CA MET A 294 3.40 -12.53 47.98
C MET A 294 2.22 -13.17 47.20
N GLN A 295 1.08 -13.33 47.87
CA GLN A 295 -0.12 -13.88 47.22
C GLN A 295 -0.69 -12.91 46.21
N ASP A 296 -0.80 -11.62 46.53
CA ASP A 296 -1.27 -10.60 45.59
C ASP A 296 -0.33 -10.48 44.37
N GLN A 297 0.97 -10.62 44.59
CA GLN A 297 1.97 -10.65 43.51
C GLN A 297 1.81 -11.88 42.63
N TYR A 298 1.59 -13.05 43.23
CA TYR A 298 1.36 -14.30 42.51
C TYR A 298 0.05 -14.27 41.71
N ASP A 299 -1.03 -13.79 42.32
CA ASP A 299 -2.33 -13.68 41.65
C ASP A 299 -2.29 -12.64 40.52
N ALA A 300 -1.59 -11.52 40.70
CA ALA A 300 -1.35 -10.54 39.65
C ALA A 300 -0.52 -11.12 38.50
N ALA A 301 0.46 -11.97 38.78
CA ALA A 301 1.24 -12.68 37.77
C ALA A 301 0.38 -13.69 37.00
N LEU A 302 -0.43 -14.49 37.70
CA LEU A 302 -1.34 -15.46 37.07
C LEU A 302 -2.41 -14.80 36.19
N THR A 303 -2.93 -13.66 36.63
CA THR A 303 -3.93 -12.90 35.85
C THR A 303 -3.31 -12.02 34.75
N GLY A 304 -2.00 -12.06 34.59
CA GLY A 304 -1.28 -11.20 33.65
C GLY A 304 -1.28 -9.72 34.04
N CYS A 305 -1.74 -9.38 35.25
CA CYS A 305 -1.71 -8.03 35.81
C CYS A 305 -0.36 -7.65 36.46
N TRP A 306 0.56 -8.58 36.57
CA TRP A 306 1.96 -8.34 36.98
C TRP A 306 2.85 -8.32 35.75
N SER A 307 3.24 -7.15 35.27
CA SER A 307 4.30 -7.07 34.25
C SER A 307 5.61 -6.71 34.90
N PHE A 308 6.60 -7.54 34.67
CA PHE A 308 7.95 -7.00 34.55
C PHE A 308 7.88 -5.99 33.41
N ALA A 309 8.32 -4.74 33.61
CA ALA A 309 8.51 -3.85 32.48
C ALA A 309 9.33 -4.62 31.45
N SER A 310 8.81 -4.77 30.23
CA SER A 310 9.58 -5.46 29.19
C SER A 310 10.92 -4.76 29.11
N PRO A 311 12.05 -5.47 29.22
CA PRO A 311 13.37 -4.86 29.11
C PRO A 311 13.57 -4.22 27.74
N PHE A 312 12.66 -4.48 26.81
CA PHE A 312 12.74 -4.01 25.43
C PHE A 312 12.08 -2.65 25.21
N GLY A 313 11.21 -2.17 26.14
CA GLY A 313 10.46 -0.92 25.92
C GLY A 313 9.67 -0.94 24.59
N GLU A 314 9.65 0.18 23.86
CA GLU A 314 9.09 0.25 22.52
C GLU A 314 10.08 -0.28 21.48
N VAL A 315 9.70 -1.37 20.80
CA VAL A 315 10.51 -2.02 19.77
C VAL A 315 10.11 -1.51 18.39
N ASN A 316 11.11 -1.03 17.66
CA ASN A 316 10.93 -0.63 16.27
C ASN A 316 11.37 -1.79 15.36
N VAL A 317 10.56 -2.13 14.39
CA VAL A 317 10.84 -3.22 13.44
C VAL A 317 10.69 -2.72 12.02
N LEU A 318 11.66 -3.07 11.17
CA LEU A 318 11.62 -2.90 9.72
C LEU A 318 11.69 -4.29 9.08
N VAL A 319 10.76 -4.59 8.17
CA VAL A 319 10.70 -5.82 7.38
C VAL A 319 10.74 -5.46 5.91
N ILE A 320 11.76 -5.93 5.21
CA ILE A 320 11.92 -5.75 3.77
C ILE A 320 11.99 -7.10 3.11
N ALA A 321 11.13 -7.34 2.13
CA ALA A 321 11.07 -8.56 1.34
C ALA A 321 12.15 -8.61 0.25
N GLY A 322 12.34 -9.77 -0.37
CA GLY A 322 13.23 -9.89 -1.51
C GLY A 322 12.69 -9.16 -2.73
N GLY A 323 13.57 -8.50 -3.49
CA GLY A 323 13.26 -7.85 -4.75
C GLY A 323 13.00 -8.86 -5.86
N GLY A 324 12.20 -8.53 -6.86
CA GLY A 324 11.91 -9.34 -8.04
C GLY A 324 13.07 -9.38 -9.01
N GLY A 325 13.24 -10.48 -9.74
CA GLY A 325 14.24 -10.60 -10.80
C GLY A 325 13.87 -9.74 -12.01
N GLY A 326 14.88 -9.18 -12.68
CA GLY A 326 14.72 -8.52 -13.97
C GLY A 326 14.40 -9.51 -15.09
N GLY A 327 13.65 -9.05 -16.09
CA GLY A 327 13.43 -9.71 -17.36
C GLY A 327 14.13 -8.92 -18.48
N GLY A 328 13.41 -8.56 -19.56
CA GLY A 328 13.81 -7.46 -20.43
C GLY A 328 13.62 -6.12 -19.73
N SER A 329 12.64 -6.00 -18.86
CA SER A 329 12.38 -4.85 -18.01
C SER A 329 12.89 -5.07 -16.57
N GLY A 330 12.93 -3.99 -15.79
CA GLY A 330 13.41 -4.04 -14.41
C GLY A 330 12.44 -4.76 -13.47
N GLY A 331 12.98 -5.54 -12.54
CA GLY A 331 12.21 -6.14 -11.43
C GLY A 331 11.81 -5.10 -10.40
N GLY A 332 10.65 -5.27 -9.78
CA GLY A 332 10.17 -4.43 -8.68
C GLY A 332 10.95 -4.71 -7.40
N ALA A 333 11.05 -3.72 -6.53
CA ALA A 333 11.61 -3.90 -5.20
C ALA A 333 10.71 -4.76 -4.32
N GLY A 334 11.26 -5.40 -3.31
CA GLY A 334 10.53 -6.01 -2.22
C GLY A 334 9.71 -4.99 -1.44
N GLY A 335 8.61 -5.45 -0.84
CA GLY A 335 7.77 -4.63 0.01
C GLY A 335 8.57 -4.11 1.22
N TYR A 336 8.24 -2.92 1.66
CA TYR A 336 8.86 -2.22 2.77
C TYR A 336 7.81 -1.95 3.84
N GLN A 337 7.88 -2.65 4.97
CA GLN A 337 6.95 -2.56 6.09
C GLN A 337 7.70 -2.26 7.38
N PHE A 338 7.11 -1.40 8.23
CA PHE A 338 7.71 -1.15 9.54
C PHE A 338 6.65 -0.93 10.63
N ASN A 339 7.06 -1.12 11.86
CA ASN A 339 6.27 -0.77 13.04
C ASN A 339 7.21 -0.12 14.08
N THR A 340 6.76 0.95 14.70
CA THR A 340 7.61 1.77 15.60
C THR A 340 7.25 1.65 17.08
N ALA A 341 6.33 0.78 17.46
CA ALA A 341 5.84 0.69 18.84
C ALA A 341 5.34 -0.72 19.19
N LEU A 342 6.11 -1.74 18.81
CA LEU A 342 5.82 -3.10 19.23
C LEU A 342 6.25 -3.31 20.69
N THR A 343 5.51 -4.15 21.39
CA THR A 343 5.91 -4.65 22.70
C THR A 343 6.19 -6.14 22.57
N LEU A 344 7.40 -6.56 22.90
CA LEU A 344 7.77 -7.97 22.91
C LEU A 344 7.69 -8.53 24.34
N GLY A 345 7.16 -9.74 24.47
CA GLY A 345 7.15 -10.49 25.73
C GLY A 345 8.58 -10.91 26.13
N THR A 346 8.81 -11.24 27.38
CA THR A 346 10.09 -11.78 27.88
C THR A 346 10.08 -13.30 27.81
N GLY A 347 11.19 -13.91 27.41
CA GLY A 347 11.29 -15.36 27.25
C GLY A 347 10.52 -15.93 26.06
N VAL A 348 10.17 -15.08 25.09
CA VAL A 348 9.42 -15.45 23.89
C VAL A 348 10.35 -15.56 22.69
N THR A 349 10.08 -16.55 21.84
CA THR A 349 10.78 -16.70 20.55
C THR A 349 9.92 -16.15 19.42
N TYR A 350 10.46 -15.19 18.70
CA TYR A 350 9.81 -14.54 17.54
C TYR A 350 10.50 -15.00 16.26
N PRO A 351 9.84 -15.78 15.40
CA PRO A 351 10.38 -16.16 14.12
C PRO A 351 10.59 -14.95 13.20
N VAL A 352 11.71 -14.96 12.50
CA VAL A 352 12.09 -13.99 11.47
C VAL A 352 12.30 -14.76 10.18
N VAL A 353 11.55 -14.43 9.14
CA VAL A 353 11.76 -14.96 7.80
C VAL A 353 12.32 -13.85 6.92
N VAL A 354 13.45 -14.09 6.29
CA VAL A 354 14.04 -13.16 5.32
C VAL A 354 13.91 -13.74 3.92
N GLY A 355 13.14 -13.05 3.09
CA GLY A 355 12.83 -13.47 1.73
C GLY A 355 14.03 -13.34 0.80
N GLY A 356 14.30 -14.37 0.01
CA GLY A 356 15.29 -14.32 -1.06
C GLY A 356 14.86 -13.42 -2.22
N GLY A 357 15.83 -12.85 -2.92
CA GLY A 357 15.56 -12.15 -4.19
C GLY A 357 15.14 -13.14 -5.28
N GLY A 358 14.29 -12.67 -6.20
CA GLY A 358 13.88 -13.42 -7.39
C GLY A 358 15.04 -13.66 -8.34
N THR A 359 15.05 -14.79 -9.04
CA THR A 359 16.03 -15.06 -10.09
C THR A 359 15.79 -14.14 -11.30
N GLY A 360 16.83 -13.65 -11.92
CA GLY A 360 16.73 -12.97 -13.19
C GLY A 360 16.31 -13.92 -14.33
N TYR A 361 15.82 -13.38 -15.43
CA TYR A 361 15.54 -14.15 -16.64
C TYR A 361 16.84 -14.79 -17.19
N PRO A 362 16.86 -16.10 -17.43
CA PRO A 362 18.10 -16.80 -17.80
C PRO A 362 18.51 -16.68 -19.27
N GLY A 363 17.77 -15.92 -20.09
CA GLY A 363 18.13 -15.64 -21.48
C GLY A 363 17.71 -16.67 -22.53
N ASN A 364 17.29 -17.85 -22.17
CA ASN A 364 16.95 -18.92 -23.10
C ASN A 364 15.46 -18.95 -23.45
N TYR A 365 15.09 -18.51 -24.64
CA TYR A 365 13.74 -18.67 -25.19
C TYR A 365 13.51 -20.15 -25.62
N PRO A 366 12.37 -20.81 -25.27
CA PRO A 366 11.10 -20.34 -24.71
C PRO A 366 10.93 -20.63 -23.21
N THR A 367 11.97 -20.63 -22.41
CA THR A 367 11.92 -21.09 -21.03
C THR A 367 11.40 -20.04 -20.03
N THR A 368 11.13 -20.49 -18.83
CA THR A 368 10.56 -19.77 -17.71
C THR A 368 11.23 -18.41 -17.46
N GLY A 369 10.42 -17.36 -17.30
CA GLY A 369 10.89 -16.02 -16.96
C GLY A 369 11.61 -15.97 -15.61
N GLY A 370 12.15 -14.80 -15.27
CA GLY A 370 12.61 -14.52 -13.91
C GLY A 370 11.49 -14.77 -12.89
N THR A 371 11.81 -14.81 -11.61
CA THR A 371 10.84 -15.03 -10.53
C THR A 371 10.59 -13.75 -9.73
N CYS A 372 9.44 -13.69 -9.08
CA CYS A 372 9.20 -12.69 -8.04
C CYS A 372 10.12 -12.93 -6.85
N GLY A 373 10.37 -11.90 -6.07
CA GLY A 373 11.00 -12.03 -4.78
C GLY A 373 10.13 -12.83 -3.79
N VAL A 374 10.72 -13.22 -2.69
CA VAL A 374 10.05 -13.97 -1.61
C VAL A 374 9.71 -13.02 -0.48
N ASP A 375 8.58 -13.29 0.19
CA ASP A 375 8.10 -12.50 1.32
C ASP A 375 9.07 -12.58 2.51
N SER A 376 9.15 -11.49 3.27
CA SER A 376 9.78 -11.47 4.60
C SER A 376 8.72 -11.29 5.67
N THR A 377 8.91 -11.94 6.81
CA THR A 377 7.97 -11.83 7.92
C THR A 377 8.65 -11.68 9.26
N PHE A 378 7.98 -10.97 10.15
CA PHE A 378 8.28 -10.92 11.58
C PHE A 378 6.99 -11.09 12.37
N GLY A 379 6.94 -12.05 13.29
CA GLY A 379 5.71 -12.32 14.06
C GLY A 379 6.01 -13.13 15.32
N GLY A 380 4.98 -13.44 16.07
CA GLY A 380 5.08 -14.20 17.31
C GLY A 380 3.71 -14.42 17.95
N PRO A 381 3.67 -15.11 19.10
CA PRO A 381 2.41 -15.49 19.72
C PRO A 381 1.63 -14.31 20.32
N ASP A 382 2.30 -13.21 20.60
CA ASP A 382 1.77 -12.02 21.27
C ASP A 382 1.77 -10.76 20.37
N ILE A 383 2.23 -10.89 19.12
CA ILE A 383 2.22 -9.80 18.14
C ILE A 383 1.59 -10.26 16.83
N GLN A 384 0.95 -9.33 16.14
CA GLN A 384 0.49 -9.58 14.77
C GLN A 384 1.70 -9.71 13.83
N THR A 385 1.69 -10.72 12.98
CA THR A 385 2.76 -10.91 11.98
C THR A 385 2.79 -9.74 11.00
N ILE A 386 3.96 -9.12 10.88
CA ILE A 386 4.26 -8.13 9.86
C ILE A 386 4.79 -8.88 8.65
N THR A 387 4.13 -8.74 7.52
CA THR A 387 4.53 -9.35 6.25
C THR A 387 4.86 -8.28 5.22
N ALA A 388 6.04 -8.31 4.69
CA ALA A 388 6.42 -7.57 3.49
C ALA A 388 6.38 -8.53 2.30
N THR A 389 5.72 -8.14 1.22
CA THR A 389 5.53 -9.00 0.04
C THR A 389 6.71 -8.89 -0.92
N GLY A 390 7.12 -10.01 -1.50
CA GLY A 390 8.19 -10.04 -2.49
C GLY A 390 7.93 -9.11 -3.68
N GLY A 391 8.99 -8.57 -4.26
CA GLY A 391 8.91 -7.70 -5.44
C GLY A 391 8.46 -8.45 -6.69
N GLY A 392 7.67 -7.80 -7.54
CA GLY A 392 7.22 -8.34 -8.80
C GLY A 392 8.35 -8.50 -9.81
N ARG A 393 8.42 -9.61 -10.55
CA ARG A 393 9.40 -9.78 -11.62
C ARG A 393 9.16 -8.84 -12.79
N GLY A 394 10.21 -8.45 -13.47
CA GLY A 394 10.11 -7.73 -14.73
C GLY A 394 9.50 -8.57 -15.87
N ALA A 395 8.95 -7.91 -16.88
CA ALA A 395 8.42 -8.58 -18.07
C ALA A 395 9.54 -9.21 -18.89
N ASN A 396 9.30 -10.38 -19.47
CA ASN A 396 10.25 -11.03 -20.36
C ASN A 396 10.32 -10.33 -21.73
N PRO A 397 11.47 -10.38 -22.41
CA PRO A 397 11.58 -9.85 -23.76
C PRO A 397 10.82 -10.72 -24.78
N GLY A 398 10.41 -10.13 -25.90
CA GLY A 398 9.76 -10.81 -27.04
C GLY A 398 8.22 -10.67 -27.09
N SER A 399 7.65 -10.82 -28.29
CA SER A 399 6.21 -10.66 -28.60
C SER A 399 5.29 -11.67 -27.91
N GLY A 400 5.81 -12.82 -27.51
CA GLY A 400 5.10 -13.85 -26.74
C GLY A 400 5.48 -13.87 -25.25
N GLY A 401 6.35 -12.96 -24.79
CA GLY A 401 6.88 -12.97 -23.43
C GLY A 401 5.83 -12.66 -22.36
N SER A 402 6.06 -13.17 -21.15
CA SER A 402 5.18 -12.94 -20.01
C SER A 402 5.15 -11.47 -19.59
N SER A 403 3.98 -10.98 -19.17
CA SER A 403 3.81 -9.66 -18.59
C SER A 403 4.62 -9.48 -17.30
N ALA A 404 4.79 -8.24 -16.88
CA ALA A 404 5.31 -7.92 -15.55
C ALA A 404 4.35 -8.45 -14.47
N TYR A 405 4.88 -8.72 -13.29
CA TYR A 405 4.11 -9.22 -12.16
C TYR A 405 3.99 -8.18 -11.05
N THR A 406 2.85 -8.24 -10.38
CA THR A 406 2.59 -7.46 -9.17
C THR A 406 3.42 -7.98 -8.01
N GLY A 407 3.57 -7.19 -6.97
CA GLY A 407 4.29 -7.56 -5.75
C GLY A 407 4.30 -6.42 -4.76
N GLY A 408 5.18 -6.47 -3.76
CA GLY A 408 5.42 -5.33 -2.87
C GLY A 408 5.66 -4.05 -3.68
N SER A 409 6.58 -4.09 -4.64
CA SER A 409 6.61 -3.14 -5.78
C SER A 409 6.47 -3.90 -7.09
N GLY A 410 5.82 -3.30 -8.07
CA GLY A 410 5.54 -3.95 -9.36
C GLY A 410 6.73 -3.99 -10.31
N GLY A 411 6.82 -5.04 -11.13
CA GLY A 411 7.81 -5.12 -12.21
C GLY A 411 7.52 -4.16 -13.36
N GLY A 412 8.55 -3.79 -14.11
CA GLY A 412 8.45 -2.92 -15.29
C GLY A 412 7.76 -3.59 -16.48
N GLY A 413 7.05 -2.79 -17.27
CA GLY A 413 6.36 -3.21 -18.49
C GLY A 413 7.34 -3.45 -19.66
N LYS A 414 6.93 -4.31 -20.60
CA LYS A 414 7.69 -4.63 -21.82
C LYS A 414 7.23 -3.81 -23.02
N ASN A 415 7.98 -3.91 -24.11
CA ASN A 415 7.52 -3.48 -25.42
C ASN A 415 6.50 -4.49 -25.97
N ASN A 416 5.41 -4.01 -26.56
CA ASN A 416 4.44 -4.85 -27.24
C ASN A 416 4.06 -4.19 -28.57
N PRO A 417 4.28 -4.83 -29.72
CA PRO A 417 3.88 -4.30 -31.04
C PRO A 417 2.34 -4.29 -31.25
N ALA A 418 1.56 -4.91 -30.37
CA ALA A 418 0.11 -4.78 -30.41
C ALA A 418 -0.34 -3.38 -29.93
N PRO A 419 -1.47 -2.83 -30.44
CA PRO A 419 -1.91 -1.48 -30.09
C PRO A 419 -2.25 -1.40 -28.60
N GLY A 420 -1.44 -0.67 -27.85
CA GLY A 420 -1.64 -0.33 -26.44
C GLY A 420 -0.34 -0.30 -25.65
N PRO A 421 -0.15 0.71 -24.77
CA PRO A 421 0.99 0.75 -23.87
C PRO A 421 0.92 -0.42 -22.90
N VAL A 422 2.04 -1.16 -22.77
CA VAL A 422 2.13 -2.21 -21.76
C VAL A 422 2.49 -1.57 -20.43
N CYS A 423 1.50 -1.43 -19.58
CA CYS A 423 1.67 -0.87 -18.24
C CYS A 423 2.67 -1.70 -17.43
N GLY A 424 3.46 -1.03 -16.60
CA GLY A 424 4.16 -1.70 -15.53
C GLY A 424 3.15 -2.32 -14.55
N ALA A 425 3.54 -3.37 -13.86
CA ALA A 425 2.67 -4.04 -12.91
C ALA A 425 2.41 -3.17 -11.67
N ALA A 426 1.27 -3.37 -11.03
CA ALA A 426 0.95 -2.70 -9.78
C ALA A 426 1.92 -3.11 -8.67
N GLY A 427 2.28 -2.16 -7.83
CA GLY A 427 2.87 -2.40 -6.52
C GLY A 427 1.78 -2.54 -5.46
N ASP A 428 2.20 -2.68 -4.21
CA ASP A 428 1.31 -2.80 -3.05
C ASP A 428 0.28 -3.93 -3.20
N THR A 429 0.74 -5.08 -3.66
CA THR A 429 -0.12 -6.23 -3.92
C THR A 429 0.35 -7.45 -3.11
N PRO A 430 -0.48 -7.99 -2.20
CA PRO A 430 -1.79 -7.45 -1.84
C PRO A 430 -1.70 -6.06 -1.19
N ALA A 431 -2.71 -5.23 -1.40
CA ALA A 431 -2.77 -3.93 -0.73
C ALA A 431 -2.81 -4.15 0.78
N LEU A 432 -1.85 -3.60 1.47
CA LEU A 432 -1.78 -3.59 2.93
C LEU A 432 -2.08 -2.18 3.43
N PHE A 433 -2.31 -2.06 4.73
CA PHE A 433 -2.58 -0.76 5.34
C PHE A 433 -1.44 0.26 5.19
N MET A 434 -0.21 -0.21 5.09
CA MET A 434 0.93 0.62 4.67
C MET A 434 1.28 0.24 3.24
N THR A 435 1.39 1.24 2.38
CA THR A 435 1.85 1.02 1.01
C THR A 435 3.24 0.40 1.06
N GLN A 436 3.35 -0.84 0.59
CA GLN A 436 4.62 -1.59 0.61
C GLN A 436 5.57 -1.13 -0.49
N GLY A 437 5.03 -0.53 -1.55
CA GLY A 437 5.79 -0.13 -2.71
C GLY A 437 4.89 0.38 -3.84
N ASN A 438 5.49 0.72 -4.94
CA ASN A 438 4.83 1.41 -6.04
C ASN A 438 4.85 0.60 -7.34
N ARG A 439 4.07 1.05 -8.32
CA ARG A 439 4.00 0.44 -9.64
C ARG A 439 5.33 0.50 -10.39
N GLY A 440 5.54 -0.46 -11.28
CA GLY A 440 6.58 -0.38 -12.30
C GLY A 440 6.26 0.63 -13.39
N GLY A 441 7.27 1.07 -14.12
CA GLY A 441 7.14 1.93 -15.29
C GLY A 441 6.57 1.19 -16.50
N ALA A 442 5.78 1.88 -17.31
CA ALA A 442 5.27 1.34 -18.54
C ALA A 442 6.39 1.19 -19.60
N GLY A 443 6.30 0.16 -20.41
CA GLY A 443 7.07 0.01 -21.65
C GLY A 443 6.41 0.75 -22.81
N THR A 444 7.01 0.67 -23.99
CA THR A 444 6.53 1.35 -25.20
C THR A 444 5.92 0.38 -26.21
N ILE A 445 5.26 0.90 -27.23
CA ILE A 445 4.62 0.11 -28.30
C ILE A 445 5.58 -0.29 -29.43
N SER A 446 6.87 0.12 -29.38
CA SER A 446 7.85 -0.14 -30.43
C SER A 446 9.05 -0.91 -29.89
N ASP A 447 9.48 -1.93 -30.62
CA ASP A 447 10.64 -2.76 -30.28
C ASP A 447 11.96 -1.96 -30.19
N ASN A 448 12.00 -0.79 -30.81
CA ASN A 448 13.18 0.08 -30.84
C ASN A 448 13.29 1.02 -29.64
N CYS A 449 12.30 1.01 -28.74
CA CYS A 449 12.26 1.87 -27.57
C CYS A 449 12.69 1.10 -26.32
N GLY A 450 13.08 1.84 -25.28
CA GLY A 450 13.41 1.25 -23.98
C GLY A 450 12.21 0.59 -23.32
N VAL A 451 12.44 -0.25 -22.34
CA VAL A 451 11.43 -0.92 -21.51
C VAL A 451 11.39 -0.33 -20.11
N GLY A 452 10.27 -0.50 -19.44
CA GLY A 452 10.02 0.10 -18.13
C GLY A 452 10.96 -0.39 -17.02
N GLY A 453 11.27 0.47 -16.06
CA GLY A 453 11.94 0.10 -14.81
C GLY A 453 10.95 -0.48 -13.81
N GLY A 454 11.42 -1.22 -12.82
CA GLY A 454 10.63 -1.72 -11.68
C GLY A 454 10.29 -0.62 -10.68
N GLY A 455 9.15 -0.72 -10.00
CA GLY A 455 8.77 0.18 -8.92
C GLY A 455 9.70 0.05 -7.71
N GLY A 456 9.86 1.12 -6.95
CA GLY A 456 10.56 1.14 -5.67
C GLY A 456 9.59 1.35 -4.51
N ALA A 457 10.04 1.15 -3.29
CA ALA A 457 9.21 1.34 -2.10
C ALA A 457 8.84 2.82 -1.86
N GLY A 458 9.73 3.75 -2.20
CA GLY A 458 9.50 5.19 -2.01
C GLY A 458 8.87 5.88 -3.20
N ALA A 459 9.06 5.36 -4.43
CA ALA A 459 8.52 5.97 -5.64
C ALA A 459 8.23 4.94 -6.73
N ALA A 460 7.26 5.26 -7.58
CA ALA A 460 7.02 4.53 -8.82
C ALA A 460 8.20 4.71 -9.80
N ALA A 461 8.41 3.72 -10.65
CA ALA A 461 9.32 3.87 -11.76
C ALA A 461 8.76 4.84 -12.81
N VAL A 462 9.65 5.46 -13.56
CA VAL A 462 9.29 6.38 -14.63
C VAL A 462 8.83 5.59 -15.87
N ASP A 463 7.72 6.02 -16.45
CA ASP A 463 7.23 5.47 -17.71
C ASP A 463 8.19 5.87 -18.86
N VAL A 464 8.48 4.92 -19.76
CA VAL A 464 9.38 5.21 -20.89
C VAL A 464 8.57 5.86 -22.01
N GLY A 465 8.96 7.09 -22.38
CA GLY A 465 8.46 7.76 -23.58
C GLY A 465 9.18 7.27 -24.84
N CYS A 466 8.45 7.07 -25.95
CA CYS A 466 9.07 6.91 -27.26
C CYS A 466 9.71 8.23 -27.71
N GLN A 467 11.00 8.27 -27.85
CA GLN A 467 11.68 9.25 -28.69
C GLN A 467 11.48 8.79 -30.15
N GLY A 468 11.17 9.67 -31.07
CA GLY A 468 10.74 9.36 -32.45
C GLY A 468 11.63 8.33 -33.19
N ALA A 469 11.14 7.82 -34.32
CA ALA A 469 11.77 6.80 -35.12
C ALA A 469 13.24 7.14 -35.43
N GLY A 470 14.16 6.25 -35.07
CA GLY A 470 15.60 6.38 -35.34
C GLY A 470 16.48 6.76 -34.14
N VAL A 471 15.92 7.03 -32.99
CA VAL A 471 16.67 7.33 -31.75
C VAL A 471 16.67 6.09 -30.87
N GLY A 472 17.80 5.55 -30.51
CA GLY A 472 17.93 4.42 -29.56
C GLY A 472 17.25 4.78 -28.23
N GLY A 473 16.27 3.97 -27.79
CA GLY A 473 15.50 4.25 -26.60
C GLY A 473 16.31 4.06 -25.32
N VAL A 474 16.12 4.97 -24.36
CA VAL A 474 16.69 4.82 -23.02
C VAL A 474 15.75 3.94 -22.20
N GLY A 475 16.30 2.96 -21.47
CA GLY A 475 15.53 2.17 -20.51
C GLY A 475 14.97 3.02 -19.37
N GLY A 476 13.79 2.67 -18.87
CA GLY A 476 13.17 3.35 -17.74
C GLY A 476 14.01 3.18 -16.47
N ALA A 477 14.19 4.26 -15.73
CA ALA A 477 14.82 4.19 -14.41
C ALA A 477 13.93 3.46 -13.42
N GLY A 478 14.53 2.71 -12.50
CA GLY A 478 13.87 2.10 -11.38
C GLY A 478 13.37 3.15 -10.37
N GLY A 479 12.26 2.86 -9.70
CA GLY A 479 11.71 3.70 -8.66
C GLY A 479 12.63 3.75 -7.43
N ALA A 480 12.67 4.91 -6.77
CA ALA A 480 13.49 5.06 -5.58
C ALA A 480 12.99 4.18 -4.42
N GLY A 481 13.90 3.72 -3.60
CA GLY A 481 13.62 3.07 -2.32
C GLY A 481 13.10 4.04 -1.28
N SER A 482 12.78 3.50 -0.11
CA SER A 482 12.28 4.24 1.04
C SER A 482 13.31 4.29 2.17
N ASN A 483 13.31 5.38 2.92
CA ASN A 483 13.93 5.59 4.22
C ASN A 483 12.94 6.09 5.27
N ALA A 484 11.65 5.78 5.07
CA ALA A 484 10.57 6.26 5.93
C ALA A 484 10.62 5.70 7.36
N TRP A 485 11.37 4.61 7.61
CA TRP A 485 11.55 4.08 8.94
C TRP A 485 12.45 4.98 9.79
N PRO A 486 11.95 5.46 10.95
CA PRO A 486 12.71 6.42 11.76
C PRO A 486 14.00 5.87 12.39
N GLY A 487 14.18 4.55 12.36
CA GLY A 487 15.37 3.89 12.94
C GLY A 487 16.65 3.99 12.12
N ASP A 488 16.54 4.35 10.84
CA ASP A 488 17.69 4.41 9.92
C ASP A 488 17.37 5.30 8.71
N SER A 489 18.30 6.14 8.31
CA SER A 489 18.18 7.00 7.14
C SER A 489 18.58 6.32 5.82
N THR A 490 18.96 5.06 5.86
CA THR A 490 19.43 4.31 4.69
C THR A 490 18.28 4.03 3.72
N LEU A 491 18.43 4.42 2.47
CA LEU A 491 17.49 4.03 1.42
C LEU A 491 17.58 2.54 1.13
N ARG A 492 16.42 1.85 1.12
CA ARG A 492 16.30 0.42 0.77
C ARG A 492 15.10 0.19 -0.14
N ALA A 493 15.06 -0.97 -0.76
CA ALA A 493 13.99 -1.38 -1.67
C ALA A 493 13.84 -0.44 -2.89
N GLY A 494 14.93 -0.20 -3.62
CA GLY A 494 14.93 0.47 -4.91
C GLY A 494 14.60 -0.48 -6.06
N GLY A 495 13.82 -0.05 -7.06
CA GLY A 495 13.46 -0.86 -8.22
C GLY A 495 14.59 -1.02 -9.24
N GLY A 496 14.58 -2.08 -10.03
CA GLY A 496 15.56 -2.30 -11.11
C GLY A 496 15.33 -1.40 -12.32
N GLY A 497 16.40 -1.00 -13.02
CA GLY A 497 16.31 -0.27 -14.28
C GLY A 497 15.91 -1.18 -15.46
N GLY A 498 15.17 -0.66 -16.41
CA GLY A 498 14.83 -1.35 -17.66
C GLY A 498 15.98 -1.36 -18.67
N ARG A 499 16.00 -2.29 -19.62
CA ARG A 499 16.98 -2.25 -20.73
C ARG A 499 16.72 -1.10 -21.69
N GLY A 500 17.76 -0.66 -22.41
CA GLY A 500 17.65 0.25 -23.55
C GLY A 500 17.03 -0.44 -24.78
N GLY A 501 16.48 0.36 -25.70
CA GLY A 501 15.93 -0.13 -26.97
C GLY A 501 17.00 -0.58 -27.97
N TYR A 502 16.59 -1.34 -29.01
CA TYR A 502 17.47 -1.70 -30.13
C TYR A 502 17.45 -0.61 -31.20
N PRO A 503 18.59 -0.23 -31.78
CA PRO A 503 18.58 0.41 -33.09
C PRO A 503 18.16 -0.64 -34.13
N ASP A 504 17.18 -0.29 -34.97
CA ASP A 504 16.73 -1.15 -36.08
C ASP A 504 17.86 -1.49 -37.02
N PRO A 505 18.23 -2.79 -37.23
CA PRO A 505 19.31 -3.18 -38.12
C PRO A 505 18.98 -2.92 -39.61
N TYR A 506 17.74 -2.65 -39.97
CA TYR A 506 17.29 -2.42 -41.37
C TYR A 506 17.22 -0.94 -41.73
N THR A 507 17.10 -0.03 -40.78
CA THR A 507 17.26 1.40 -41.01
C THR A 507 18.69 1.76 -40.68
N ARG A 508 19.54 1.94 -41.73
CA ARG A 508 20.90 2.46 -41.62
C ARG A 508 20.91 3.89 -41.06
N CYS A 509 20.35 4.07 -39.86
CA CYS A 509 20.42 5.32 -39.14
C CYS A 509 21.71 5.36 -38.33
N ALA A 510 22.44 6.44 -38.54
CA ALA A 510 23.74 6.80 -38.08
C ALA A 510 24.20 6.23 -36.72
N PRO A 511 25.51 5.92 -36.55
CA PRO A 511 26.09 5.32 -35.35
C PRO A 511 26.18 6.25 -34.13
N SER A 512 25.31 7.26 -34.04
CA SER A 512 25.51 8.38 -33.13
C SER A 512 24.58 8.38 -31.89
N PHE A 513 23.69 7.39 -31.70
CA PHE A 513 22.81 7.37 -30.53
C PHE A 513 22.98 6.06 -29.75
N PRO A 514 23.78 6.05 -28.68
CA PRO A 514 23.92 4.86 -27.83
C PRO A 514 22.60 4.61 -27.08
N SER A 515 22.03 3.42 -27.24
CA SER A 515 20.97 2.95 -26.37
C SER A 515 21.52 2.78 -24.95
N LYS A 516 20.90 3.39 -23.94
CA LYS A 516 21.33 3.28 -22.55
C LYS A 516 20.32 2.47 -21.76
N GLY A 517 20.80 1.54 -20.94
CA GLY A 517 19.97 0.93 -19.89
C GLY A 517 19.54 1.98 -18.88
N GLY A 518 18.37 1.79 -18.28
CA GLY A 518 17.89 2.58 -17.16
C GLY A 518 18.72 2.35 -15.92
N LEU A 519 18.92 3.39 -15.13
CA LEU A 519 19.55 3.26 -13.81
C LEU A 519 18.61 2.53 -12.85
N GLY A 520 19.18 1.69 -12.01
CA GLY A 520 18.45 1.16 -10.85
C GLY A 520 18.08 2.29 -9.89
N GLY A 521 16.94 2.15 -9.23
CA GLY A 521 16.50 3.11 -8.22
C GLY A 521 17.46 3.14 -7.03
N PRO A 522 17.73 4.33 -6.47
CA PRO A 522 18.50 4.42 -5.23
C PRO A 522 17.82 3.59 -4.13
N GLY A 523 18.61 2.92 -3.31
CA GLY A 523 18.13 1.92 -2.34
C GLY A 523 18.33 0.47 -2.80
N GLY A 524 19.28 0.25 -3.74
CA GLY A 524 19.76 -1.09 -4.08
C GLY A 524 19.20 -1.68 -5.38
N GLY A 525 18.53 -0.91 -6.22
CA GLY A 525 18.08 -1.38 -7.53
C GLY A 525 19.25 -1.68 -8.49
N GLY A 526 19.18 -2.79 -9.22
CA GLY A 526 20.14 -3.15 -10.26
C GLY A 526 19.94 -2.34 -11.54
N ASN A 527 21.02 -1.93 -12.21
CA ASN A 527 20.94 -1.21 -13.48
C ASN A 527 20.53 -2.13 -14.64
N GLY A 528 19.73 -1.61 -15.54
CA GLY A 528 19.47 -2.24 -16.83
C GLY A 528 20.67 -2.10 -17.77
N VAL A 529 20.74 -2.94 -18.81
CA VAL A 529 21.79 -2.89 -19.81
C VAL A 529 21.36 -2.16 -21.08
N SER A 530 22.34 -1.75 -21.89
CA SER A 530 22.10 -1.19 -23.22
C SER A 530 21.54 -2.27 -24.15
N GLY A 531 20.63 -1.89 -25.05
CA GLY A 531 20.03 -2.84 -26.00
C GLY A 531 21.01 -3.37 -27.04
N HIS A 532 21.98 -2.58 -27.49
CA HIS A 532 23.03 -2.96 -28.44
C HIS A 532 24.16 -1.94 -28.41
N ASP A 533 25.39 -2.42 -28.49
CA ASP A 533 26.58 -1.60 -28.79
C ASP A 533 26.98 -1.87 -30.25
N PRO A 534 26.89 -0.89 -31.17
CA PRO A 534 27.18 -1.12 -32.60
C PRO A 534 28.66 -1.27 -32.92
N ALA A 535 29.55 -1.39 -31.96
CA ALA A 535 30.97 -1.52 -32.20
C ALA A 535 31.34 -2.94 -32.68
N PRO A 536 32.18 -3.08 -33.74
CA PRO A 536 32.65 -4.38 -34.24
C PRO A 536 33.80 -4.93 -33.39
N GLN A 537 33.61 -5.00 -32.07
CA GLN A 537 34.59 -5.56 -31.13
C GLN A 537 33.92 -6.66 -30.31
N PRO A 538 34.61 -7.73 -29.98
CA PRO A 538 34.07 -8.72 -29.06
C PRO A 538 33.88 -8.04 -27.70
N VAL A 539 32.62 -7.66 -27.39
CA VAL A 539 32.24 -7.12 -26.10
C VAL A 539 32.29 -8.28 -25.10
N PRO A 540 32.94 -8.14 -23.94
CA PRO A 540 32.93 -9.19 -22.94
C PRO A 540 31.50 -9.56 -22.61
N LEU A 541 31.17 -10.86 -22.52
CA LEU A 541 29.89 -11.45 -22.21
C LEU A 541 29.19 -10.87 -20.95
N SER A 542 29.95 -10.17 -20.10
CA SER A 542 29.47 -9.50 -18.90
C SER A 542 28.56 -8.28 -19.11
N LYS A 543 28.41 -7.80 -20.35
CA LYS A 543 27.64 -6.55 -20.64
C LYS A 543 26.19 -6.77 -21.09
N THR A 544 25.74 -7.99 -21.27
CA THR A 544 24.37 -8.32 -21.70
C THR A 544 23.44 -8.72 -20.56
N LEU A 545 23.99 -8.99 -19.40
CA LEU A 545 23.24 -9.33 -18.19
C LEU A 545 22.84 -8.06 -17.43
N GLY A 546 21.56 -7.96 -17.07
CA GLY A 546 21.09 -6.95 -16.12
C GLY A 546 21.85 -7.08 -14.79
N TYR A 547 22.12 -5.95 -14.16
CA TYR A 547 22.81 -5.98 -12.88
C TYR A 547 21.87 -6.48 -11.77
N PRO A 548 22.37 -7.27 -10.82
CA PRO A 548 21.56 -7.72 -9.69
C PRO A 548 21.20 -6.55 -8.78
N GLY A 549 20.11 -6.69 -8.08
CA GLY A 549 19.76 -5.87 -6.93
C GLY A 549 20.77 -6.08 -5.80
N THR A 550 21.05 -5.04 -5.03
CA THR A 550 22.00 -5.08 -3.92
C THR A 550 21.49 -6.02 -2.82
N ALA A 551 22.36 -6.84 -2.30
CA ALA A 551 22.02 -7.78 -1.24
C ALA A 551 21.53 -7.04 0.02
N ASN A 552 20.58 -7.64 0.74
CA ASN A 552 20.02 -7.16 2.01
C ASN A 552 19.37 -5.77 1.92
N THR A 553 18.92 -5.39 0.71
CA THR A 553 18.17 -4.16 0.50
C THR A 553 16.77 -4.40 -0.03
N GLY A 554 16.44 -5.61 -0.48
CA GLY A 554 15.22 -5.88 -1.22
C GLY A 554 15.17 -5.21 -2.60
N GLY A 555 16.31 -4.83 -3.17
CA GLY A 555 16.37 -4.14 -4.46
C GLY A 555 15.96 -5.03 -5.64
N GLY A 556 15.24 -4.49 -6.63
CA GLY A 556 14.86 -5.18 -7.86
C GLY A 556 16.05 -5.40 -8.79
N GLY A 557 16.06 -6.49 -9.57
CA GLY A 557 17.09 -6.78 -10.58
C GLY A 557 16.91 -5.95 -11.86
N GLY A 558 18.00 -5.57 -12.50
CA GLY A 558 18.01 -4.81 -13.76
C GLY A 558 17.57 -5.64 -14.97
N GLY A 559 17.00 -5.01 -15.97
CA GLY A 559 16.60 -5.62 -17.24
C GLY A 559 17.79 -6.02 -18.11
N GLY A 560 17.74 -7.22 -18.71
CA GLY A 560 18.76 -7.76 -19.59
C GLY A 560 18.49 -7.53 -21.08
N GLY A 561 19.56 -7.57 -21.88
CA GLY A 561 19.49 -7.46 -23.34
C GLY A 561 19.00 -8.75 -24.00
N THR A 562 18.53 -8.70 -25.26
CA THR A 562 18.37 -9.85 -26.13
C THR A 562 19.30 -9.64 -27.34
N ASN A 563 20.04 -10.68 -27.76
CA ASN A 563 20.87 -10.61 -28.97
C ASN A 563 20.11 -11.29 -30.12
N PRO A 564 19.82 -10.57 -31.24
CA PRO A 564 19.08 -11.14 -32.37
C PRO A 564 19.89 -12.05 -33.27
N GLN A 565 21.18 -12.33 -33.01
CA GLN A 565 22.03 -13.15 -33.87
C GLN A 565 22.36 -14.51 -33.23
N PRO A 566 22.58 -15.57 -34.09
CA PRO A 566 22.77 -16.94 -33.65
C PRO A 566 24.18 -17.20 -33.11
N PHE A 567 24.54 -16.55 -32.00
CA PHE A 567 25.77 -16.94 -31.28
C PHE A 567 25.35 -17.81 -30.08
N PRO A 568 25.74 -19.10 -30.03
CA PRO A 568 25.29 -20.06 -29.06
C PRO A 568 25.76 -19.80 -27.62
N ASP A 569 26.60 -18.82 -27.36
CA ASP A 569 27.29 -18.64 -26.07
C ASP A 569 26.98 -17.31 -25.36
N ALA A 570 26.05 -16.48 -25.87
CA ALA A 570 25.69 -15.22 -25.22
C ALA A 570 24.59 -15.47 -24.18
N SER A 571 24.95 -15.54 -22.93
CA SER A 571 24.02 -15.56 -21.81
C SER A 571 23.34 -14.20 -21.68
N GLU A 572 22.16 -14.10 -22.28
CA GLU A 572 21.27 -12.94 -22.20
C GLU A 572 20.38 -13.14 -20.97
N GLY A 573 20.29 -12.19 -20.08
CA GLY A 573 19.46 -12.38 -18.91
C GLY A 573 19.24 -11.13 -18.09
N GLY A 574 18.15 -11.11 -17.36
CA GLY A 574 17.90 -10.09 -16.33
C GLY A 574 18.75 -10.34 -15.08
N GLY A 575 19.01 -9.29 -14.32
CA GLY A 575 19.68 -9.40 -13.02
C GLY A 575 18.77 -10.04 -11.98
N ALA A 576 19.34 -10.77 -11.05
CA ALA A 576 18.57 -11.27 -9.88
C ALA A 576 18.14 -10.11 -8.97
N GLY A 577 17.02 -10.23 -8.29
CA GLY A 577 16.65 -9.33 -7.21
C GLY A 577 17.55 -9.54 -5.99
N GLY A 578 17.74 -8.51 -5.19
CA GLY A 578 18.46 -8.60 -3.92
C GLY A 578 17.58 -9.23 -2.82
N PRO A 579 18.13 -10.06 -1.93
CA PRO A 579 17.40 -10.54 -0.76
C PRO A 579 16.95 -9.39 0.13
N GLY A 580 15.91 -9.66 0.93
CA GLY A 580 15.38 -8.74 1.93
C GLY A 580 16.26 -8.64 3.18
N VAL A 581 15.74 -7.93 4.18
CA VAL A 581 16.35 -7.78 5.51
C VAL A 581 15.26 -7.52 6.55
N VAL A 582 15.47 -7.99 7.77
CA VAL A 582 14.64 -7.62 8.93
C VAL A 582 15.53 -6.96 9.96
N ILE A 583 15.13 -5.78 10.44
CA ILE A 583 15.87 -5.01 11.44
C ILE A 583 14.96 -4.73 12.62
N ILE A 584 15.45 -5.03 13.82
CA ILE A 584 14.72 -4.85 15.08
C ILE A 584 15.57 -3.98 16.00
N GLN A 585 14.97 -2.91 16.53
CA GLN A 585 15.65 -1.97 17.43
C GLN A 585 14.84 -1.76 18.70
N TYR A 586 15.49 -1.77 19.84
CA TYR A 586 14.88 -1.48 21.13
C TYR A 586 15.82 -0.65 22.02
N PRO A 587 15.29 0.10 23.01
CA PRO A 587 16.12 0.84 23.97
C PRO A 587 16.89 -0.10 24.90
N GLY A 588 18.01 0.37 25.37
CA GLY A 588 18.87 -0.36 26.31
C GLY A 588 19.95 -1.20 25.66
N GLY A 589 20.71 -1.92 26.48
CA GLY A 589 21.75 -2.87 26.06
C GLY A 589 21.15 -4.16 25.51
N PRO A 590 22.03 -5.09 25.02
CA PRO A 590 21.57 -6.37 24.48
C PRO A 590 20.79 -7.19 25.50
N ALA A 591 19.47 -7.32 25.28
CA ALA A 591 18.55 -8.05 26.14
C ALA A 591 17.90 -9.26 25.44
N ALA A 592 18.18 -9.43 24.14
CA ALA A 592 17.73 -10.53 23.30
C ALA A 592 18.91 -11.15 22.55
N THR A 593 18.68 -12.35 21.99
CA THR A 593 19.65 -13.05 21.14
C THR A 593 19.06 -13.27 19.75
N GLY A 594 19.93 -13.41 18.75
CA GLY A 594 19.56 -13.67 17.35
C GLY A 594 19.94 -12.53 16.40
N GLY A 595 20.23 -12.88 15.15
CA GLY A 595 20.74 -11.96 14.15
C GLY A 595 22.11 -11.35 14.49
N THR A 596 22.52 -10.34 13.74
CA THR A 596 23.73 -9.55 14.05
C THR A 596 23.35 -8.44 15.02
N ILE A 597 23.97 -8.45 16.20
CA ILE A 597 23.68 -7.50 17.29
C ILE A 597 24.66 -6.34 17.23
N THR A 598 24.13 -5.12 17.18
CA THR A 598 24.94 -3.90 17.12
C THR A 598 24.37 -2.84 18.06
N PRO A 599 25.18 -2.27 18.97
CA PRO A 599 24.80 -1.07 19.69
C PRO A 599 24.68 0.13 18.72
N ILE A 600 23.62 0.90 18.84
CA ILE A 600 23.38 2.09 18.02
C ILE A 600 23.21 3.35 18.89
N PRO A 601 23.38 4.56 18.32
CA PRO A 601 23.23 5.81 19.06
C PRO A 601 21.89 5.91 19.80
N GLY A 602 21.88 6.64 20.93
CA GLY A 602 20.68 6.80 21.76
C GLY A 602 20.46 5.66 22.75
N CYS A 603 21.50 4.94 23.14
CA CYS A 603 21.43 3.79 24.06
C CYS A 603 20.40 2.73 23.57
N ARG A 604 20.49 2.34 22.33
CA ARG A 604 19.62 1.33 21.69
C ARG A 604 20.45 0.15 21.20
N THR A 605 19.80 -1.00 21.08
CA THR A 605 20.35 -2.20 20.47
C THR A 605 19.62 -2.52 19.18
N GLN A 606 20.38 -2.87 18.14
CA GLN A 606 19.85 -3.33 16.85
C GLN A 606 20.18 -4.80 16.64
N HIS A 607 19.20 -5.56 16.16
CA HIS A 607 19.35 -6.89 15.60
C HIS A 607 19.06 -6.82 14.11
N GLU A 608 20.00 -7.28 13.29
CA GLU A 608 19.86 -7.33 11.84
C GLU A 608 19.87 -8.79 11.37
N PHE A 609 18.85 -9.18 10.62
CA PHE A 609 18.68 -10.50 10.05
C PHE A 609 18.79 -10.40 8.52
N THR A 610 19.84 -10.97 7.96
CA THR A 610 20.07 -11.13 6.52
C THR A 610 19.76 -12.55 6.04
N ALA A 611 19.34 -13.41 6.94
CA ALA A 611 18.85 -14.76 6.71
C ALA A 611 17.74 -15.10 7.71
N THR A 612 16.93 -16.09 7.38
CA THR A 612 15.88 -16.59 8.27
C THR A 612 16.44 -17.08 9.60
N GLY A 613 15.79 -16.73 10.69
CA GLY A 613 16.20 -17.05 12.06
C GLY A 613 15.09 -16.75 13.06
N CYS A 614 15.50 -16.44 14.28
CA CYS A 614 14.58 -15.98 15.32
C CYS A 614 15.30 -15.00 16.27
N ILE A 615 14.51 -14.11 16.88
CA ILE A 615 14.95 -13.36 18.06
C ILE A 615 14.33 -14.00 19.30
N VAL A 616 15.15 -14.25 20.31
CA VAL A 616 14.72 -14.77 21.61
C VAL A 616 14.93 -13.68 22.64
N THR A 617 13.83 -13.27 23.26
CA THR A 617 13.77 -12.16 24.21
C THR A 617 13.94 -12.61 25.65
#